data_38e3290f1d8b12cabbcc3fbdbd241110
#
_entry.id   38e3290f1d8b12cabbcc3fbdbd241110
#
_cell.length_a   1.000
_cell.length_b   1.000
_cell.length_c   1.000
_cell.angle_alpha   90.00
_cell.angle_beta   90.00
_cell.angle_gamma   90.00
#
_symmetry.space_group_name_H-M   'P 1'
#
loop_
_entity.id
_entity.type
_entity.pdbx_description
1 polymer ?
#
loop_
_entity_poly.entity_id
_entity_poly.type
_entity_poly.pdbx_seq_one_letter_code
_entity_poly.pdbx_strand_id
1 'polypeptide(L)'
;KVIDHVQDAVNVGAKIAVGGDVHPLGGNFYQPTVLSNVSTEAKITFEETFGPVAPIYKFSNDEEVIKMANNTPYGLASYFYSRDIGRIWRVAEALEYGIVSINNGLPTIPEVPFGGVKESGMGREGSRYGLDDYLIIKYISMGGI
;
A
#
# COMPACT_ATOMS: atom_id res chain seq x y z
N LYS A 1 5.29 10.01 -16.02
CA LYS A 1 5.02 8.72 -15.36
C LYS A 1 3.53 8.39 -15.37
N VAL A 2 2.65 9.26 -14.85
CA VAL A 2 1.18 9.01 -14.80
C VAL A 2 0.62 8.67 -16.17
N ILE A 3 0.91 9.48 -17.19
CA ILE A 3 0.48 9.27 -18.57
C ILE A 3 0.96 7.89 -19.09
N ASP A 4 2.24 7.58 -18.87
CA ASP A 4 2.85 6.31 -19.32
C ASP A 4 2.16 5.11 -18.66
N HIS A 5 1.90 5.17 -17.35
CA HIS A 5 1.22 4.08 -16.63
C HIS A 5 -0.24 3.88 -17.06
N VAL A 6 -0.97 4.98 -17.30
CA VAL A 6 -2.36 4.88 -17.81
C VAL A 6 -2.37 4.31 -19.21
N GLN A 7 -1.48 4.78 -20.09
CA GLN A 7 -1.39 4.29 -21.46
C GLN A 7 -0.97 2.81 -21.53
N ASP A 8 0.02 2.42 -20.72
CA ASP A 8 0.46 1.03 -20.61
C ASP A 8 -0.69 0.13 -20.17
N ALA A 9 -1.41 0.50 -19.10
CA ALA A 9 -2.55 -0.27 -18.62
C ALA A 9 -3.64 -0.43 -19.68
N VAL A 10 -3.93 0.62 -20.44
CA VAL A 10 -4.90 0.57 -21.56
C VAL A 10 -4.42 -0.36 -22.67
N ASN A 11 -3.13 -0.30 -23.02
CA ASN A 11 -2.53 -1.15 -24.06
C ASN A 11 -2.60 -2.64 -23.72
N VAL A 12 -2.59 -3.00 -22.42
CA VAL A 12 -2.73 -4.38 -21.94
C VAL A 12 -4.16 -4.74 -21.52
N GLY A 13 -5.16 -3.91 -21.90
CA GLY A 13 -6.58 -4.27 -21.84
C GLY A 13 -7.41 -3.58 -20.75
N ALA A 14 -6.84 -2.68 -19.95
CA ALA A 14 -7.60 -1.87 -19.00
C ALA A 14 -8.56 -0.92 -19.74
N LYS A 15 -9.65 -0.56 -19.05
CA LYS A 15 -10.62 0.41 -19.57
C LYS A 15 -10.63 1.64 -18.67
N ILE A 16 -10.55 2.81 -19.27
CA ILE A 16 -10.74 4.08 -18.57
C ILE A 16 -12.23 4.22 -18.27
N ALA A 17 -12.57 4.23 -16.99
CA ALA A 17 -13.93 4.46 -16.53
C ALA A 17 -14.20 5.95 -16.25
N VAL A 18 -13.19 6.68 -15.78
CA VAL A 18 -13.25 8.12 -15.50
C VAL A 18 -11.87 8.71 -15.76
N GLY A 19 -11.80 9.96 -16.23
CA GLY A 19 -10.56 10.69 -16.45
C GLY A 19 -9.72 10.13 -17.58
N GLY A 20 -8.44 9.94 -17.33
CA GLY A 20 -7.50 9.32 -18.27
C GLY A 20 -6.70 10.31 -19.11
N ASP A 21 -6.79 11.61 -18.82
CA ASP A 21 -6.14 12.64 -19.61
C ASP A 21 -5.51 13.75 -18.75
N VAL A 22 -4.67 14.54 -19.39
CA VAL A 22 -4.10 15.73 -18.77
C VAL A 22 -5.22 16.75 -18.50
N HIS A 23 -5.19 17.36 -17.33
CA HIS A 23 -6.21 18.36 -16.98
C HIS A 23 -6.06 19.61 -17.88
N PRO A 24 -7.18 20.28 -18.29
CA PRO A 24 -7.13 21.48 -19.13
C PRO A 24 -6.31 22.65 -18.55
N LEU A 25 -6.07 22.68 -17.25
CA LEU A 25 -5.17 23.64 -16.60
C LEU A 25 -3.70 23.43 -16.99
N GLY A 26 -3.34 22.30 -17.60
CA GLY A 26 -1.97 22.00 -17.99
C GLY A 26 -1.03 21.79 -16.80
N GLY A 27 0.27 21.98 -17.04
CA GLY A 27 1.30 21.81 -16.00
C GLY A 27 1.33 20.40 -15.41
N ASN A 28 1.35 20.29 -14.09
CA ASN A 28 1.40 19.03 -13.37
C ASN A 28 0.02 18.46 -12.98
N PHE A 29 -1.06 18.99 -13.59
CA PHE A 29 -2.41 18.52 -13.29
C PHE A 29 -2.84 17.40 -14.23
N TYR A 30 -3.24 16.28 -13.65
CA TYR A 30 -3.83 15.13 -14.34
C TYR A 30 -5.24 14.90 -13.80
N GLN A 31 -6.16 14.48 -14.65
CA GLN A 31 -7.54 14.22 -14.21
C GLN A 31 -7.58 13.05 -13.23
N PRO A 32 -8.39 13.10 -12.16
CA PRO A 32 -8.69 11.91 -11.37
C PRO A 32 -9.17 10.77 -12.27
N THR A 33 -8.45 9.66 -12.24
CA THR A 33 -8.61 8.57 -13.21
C THR A 33 -8.94 7.27 -12.51
N VAL A 34 -9.94 6.56 -13.05
CA VAL A 34 -10.29 5.20 -12.62
C VAL A 34 -10.11 4.25 -13.80
N LEU A 35 -9.27 3.25 -13.60
CA LEU A 35 -9.04 2.17 -14.56
C LEU A 35 -9.75 0.90 -14.08
N SER A 36 -10.53 0.26 -14.94
CA SER A 36 -11.19 -1.02 -14.67
C SER A 36 -10.58 -2.14 -15.49
N ASN A 37 -10.73 -3.38 -15.04
CA ASN A 37 -10.15 -4.58 -15.65
C ASN A 37 -8.63 -4.46 -15.89
N VAL A 38 -7.91 -3.90 -14.92
CA VAL A 38 -6.46 -3.77 -15.02
C VAL A 38 -5.82 -5.16 -14.97
N SER A 39 -4.89 -5.41 -15.88
CA SER A 39 -4.08 -6.62 -15.88
C SER A 39 -3.01 -6.55 -14.80
N THR A 40 -2.69 -7.69 -14.17
CA THR A 40 -1.54 -7.80 -13.27
C THR A 40 -0.18 -7.65 -13.97
N GLU A 41 -0.16 -7.59 -15.30
CA GLU A 41 1.03 -7.35 -16.13
C GLU A 41 1.29 -5.86 -16.39
N ALA A 42 0.31 -4.98 -16.10
CA ALA A 42 0.45 -3.54 -16.30
C ALA A 42 1.51 -2.94 -15.37
N LYS A 43 2.28 -1.97 -15.84
CA LYS A 43 3.31 -1.27 -15.06
C LYS A 43 2.78 -0.73 -13.74
N ILE A 44 1.55 -0.18 -13.74
CA ILE A 44 0.89 0.36 -12.55
C ILE A 44 0.69 -0.67 -11.44
N THR A 45 0.81 -1.96 -11.72
CA THR A 45 0.72 -3.04 -10.73
C THR A 45 2.01 -3.18 -9.92
N PHE A 46 3.16 -2.88 -10.52
CA PHE A 46 4.48 -3.12 -9.92
C PHE A 46 5.24 -1.83 -9.58
N GLU A 47 4.93 -0.76 -10.29
CA GLU A 47 5.57 0.53 -10.08
C GLU A 47 4.62 1.50 -9.38
N GLU A 48 5.14 2.20 -8.38
CA GLU A 48 4.39 3.27 -7.72
C GLU A 48 4.11 4.40 -8.71
N THR A 49 2.83 4.71 -8.97
CA THR A 49 2.43 5.78 -9.90
C THR A 49 2.62 7.17 -9.28
N PHE A 50 2.32 7.31 -8.01
CA PHE A 50 2.29 8.56 -7.25
C PHE A 50 1.49 9.65 -7.98
N GLY A 51 0.25 9.35 -8.30
CA GLY A 51 -0.64 10.22 -9.06
C GLY A 51 -2.12 9.87 -8.85
N PRO A 52 -3.05 10.66 -9.42
CA PRO A 52 -4.49 10.52 -9.18
C PRO A 52 -5.11 9.40 -10.02
N VAL A 53 -4.58 8.19 -9.93
CA VAL A 53 -5.03 7.01 -10.69
C VAL A 53 -5.39 5.88 -9.74
N ALA A 54 -6.61 5.36 -9.88
CA ALA A 54 -7.11 4.19 -9.14
C ALA A 54 -7.25 2.99 -10.09
N PRO A 55 -6.30 2.05 -10.11
CA PRO A 55 -6.41 0.80 -10.84
C PRO A 55 -7.30 -0.19 -10.08
N ILE A 56 -8.31 -0.74 -10.74
CA ILE A 56 -9.25 -1.69 -10.16
C ILE A 56 -9.03 -3.08 -10.76
N TYR A 57 -8.75 -4.03 -9.87
CA TYR A 57 -8.57 -5.45 -10.17
C TYR A 57 -9.76 -6.25 -9.68
N LYS A 58 -10.09 -7.34 -10.39
CA LYS A 58 -11.09 -8.30 -9.95
C LYS A 58 -10.41 -9.48 -9.28
N PHE A 59 -11.06 -10.04 -8.29
CA PHE A 59 -10.66 -11.29 -7.66
C PHE A 59 -11.91 -12.14 -7.35
N SER A 60 -11.72 -13.43 -7.12
CA SER A 60 -12.81 -14.39 -6.94
C SER A 60 -12.92 -14.93 -5.51
N ASN A 61 -11.82 -14.91 -4.75
CA ASN A 61 -11.74 -15.43 -3.38
C ASN A 61 -10.64 -14.75 -2.57
N ASP A 62 -10.61 -15.03 -1.25
CA ASP A 62 -9.70 -14.39 -0.31
C ASP A 62 -8.23 -14.75 -0.60
N GLU A 63 -7.95 -16.00 -0.99
CA GLU A 63 -6.59 -16.48 -1.28
C GLU A 63 -6.00 -15.76 -2.49
N GLU A 64 -6.79 -15.57 -3.53
CA GLU A 64 -6.39 -14.85 -4.74
C GLU A 64 -6.04 -13.41 -4.43
N VAL A 65 -6.91 -12.67 -3.73
CA VAL A 65 -6.67 -11.25 -3.43
C VAL A 65 -5.50 -11.05 -2.48
N ILE A 66 -5.29 -11.93 -1.50
CA ILE A 66 -4.13 -11.88 -0.61
C ILE A 66 -2.84 -12.08 -1.41
N LYS A 67 -2.81 -13.08 -2.31
CA LYS A 67 -1.67 -13.31 -3.18
C LYS A 67 -1.38 -12.11 -4.08
N MET A 68 -2.41 -11.51 -4.68
CA MET A 68 -2.27 -10.32 -5.51
C MET A 68 -1.76 -9.13 -4.69
N ALA A 69 -2.33 -8.88 -3.52
CA ALA A 69 -1.93 -7.79 -2.64
C ALA A 69 -0.49 -7.91 -2.14
N ASN A 70 -0.03 -9.13 -1.86
CA ASN A 70 1.34 -9.38 -1.39
C ASN A 70 2.39 -9.43 -2.51
N ASN A 71 1.97 -9.53 -3.78
CA ASN A 71 2.86 -9.57 -4.94
C ASN A 71 3.36 -8.17 -5.33
N THR A 72 4.05 -7.52 -4.41
CA THR A 72 4.65 -6.20 -4.56
C THR A 72 5.93 -6.11 -3.72
N PRO A 73 6.96 -5.34 -4.15
CA PRO A 73 8.11 -5.07 -3.32
C PRO A 73 7.80 -4.14 -2.14
N TYR A 74 6.63 -3.51 -2.13
CA TYR A 74 6.23 -2.55 -1.10
C TYR A 74 5.33 -3.18 -0.04
N GLY A 75 5.25 -2.55 1.14
CA GLY A 75 4.43 -3.02 2.25
C GLY A 75 4.22 -1.97 3.33
N LEU A 76 3.78 -0.75 2.95
CA LEU A 76 3.53 0.31 3.94
C LEU A 76 2.15 0.13 4.58
N ALA A 77 1.09 0.29 3.82
CA ALA A 77 -0.27 0.23 4.32
C ALA A 77 -1.21 -0.48 3.36
N SER A 78 -2.12 -1.26 3.92
CA SER A 78 -3.21 -1.91 3.21
C SER A 78 -4.54 -1.65 3.91
N TYR A 79 -5.62 -1.68 3.12
CA TYR A 79 -6.96 -1.38 3.60
C TYR A 79 -7.93 -2.41 3.04
N PHE A 80 -8.82 -2.93 3.90
CA PHE A 80 -9.92 -3.76 3.42
C PHE A 80 -11.17 -3.60 4.27
N TYR A 81 -12.29 -4.04 3.72
CA TYR A 81 -13.59 -3.91 4.34
C TYR A 81 -14.26 -5.27 4.43
N SER A 82 -14.70 -5.66 5.62
CA SER A 82 -15.45 -6.89 5.87
C SER A 82 -16.30 -6.77 7.12
N ARG A 83 -17.40 -7.56 7.19
CA ARG A 83 -18.21 -7.72 8.39
C ARG A 83 -18.03 -9.11 9.02
N ASP A 84 -17.32 -10.01 8.35
CA ASP A 84 -17.02 -11.35 8.84
C ASP A 84 -15.74 -11.31 9.68
N ILE A 85 -15.86 -11.51 10.98
CA ILE A 85 -14.74 -11.45 11.92
C ILE A 85 -13.67 -12.51 11.62
N GLY A 86 -14.07 -13.71 11.19
CA GLY A 86 -13.14 -14.77 10.82
C GLY A 86 -12.31 -14.41 9.58
N ARG A 87 -12.96 -13.83 8.57
CA ARG A 87 -12.28 -13.28 7.39
C ARG A 87 -11.34 -12.14 7.78
N ILE A 88 -11.80 -11.24 8.65
CA ILE A 88 -11.00 -10.09 9.10
C ILE A 88 -9.65 -10.58 9.64
N TRP A 89 -9.65 -11.53 10.56
CA TRP A 89 -8.40 -12.06 11.13
C TRP A 89 -7.53 -12.78 10.09
N ARG A 90 -8.11 -13.69 9.31
CA ARG A 90 -7.33 -14.43 8.29
C ARG A 90 -6.67 -13.49 7.27
N VAL A 91 -7.40 -12.49 6.78
CA VAL A 91 -6.88 -11.55 5.78
C VAL A 91 -5.84 -10.62 6.41
N ALA A 92 -6.13 -10.07 7.61
CA ALA A 92 -5.22 -9.15 8.27
C ALA A 92 -3.86 -9.78 8.61
N GLU A 93 -3.86 -11.04 9.07
CA GLU A 93 -2.62 -11.77 9.39
C GLU A 93 -1.84 -12.20 8.14
N ALA A 94 -2.54 -12.41 7.02
CA ALA A 94 -1.92 -12.85 5.77
C ALA A 94 -1.35 -11.71 4.92
N LEU A 95 -1.77 -10.46 5.15
CA LEU A 95 -1.28 -9.31 4.41
C LEU A 95 0.11 -8.87 4.90
N GLU A 96 1.08 -8.80 3.98
CA GLU A 96 2.48 -8.45 4.25
C GLU A 96 2.71 -6.93 4.25
N TYR A 97 2.05 -6.24 5.17
CA TYR A 97 2.10 -4.79 5.32
C TYR A 97 2.39 -4.38 6.76
N GLY A 98 3.09 -3.28 6.95
CA GLY A 98 3.34 -2.74 8.28
C GLY A 98 2.09 -2.18 8.95
N ILE A 99 1.12 -1.76 8.15
CA ILE A 99 -0.17 -1.23 8.59
C ILE A 99 -1.29 -1.94 7.84
N VAL A 100 -2.21 -2.56 8.58
CA VAL A 100 -3.43 -3.15 8.00
C VAL A 100 -4.64 -2.45 8.63
N SER A 101 -5.40 -1.72 7.84
CA SER A 101 -6.58 -0.99 8.29
C SER A 101 -7.86 -1.70 7.85
N ILE A 102 -8.75 -1.91 8.80
CA ILE A 102 -9.98 -2.68 8.59
C ILE A 102 -11.18 -1.76 8.81
N ASN A 103 -12.02 -1.65 7.80
CA ASN A 103 -13.22 -0.80 7.82
C ASN A 103 -12.94 0.68 8.18
N ASN A 104 -11.72 1.14 7.99
CA ASN A 104 -11.27 2.49 8.31
C ASN A 104 -10.30 2.99 7.24
N GLY A 105 -10.51 4.20 6.73
CA GLY A 105 -9.64 4.84 5.74
C GLY A 105 -8.53 5.72 6.33
N LEU A 106 -8.54 5.98 7.65
CA LEU A 106 -7.58 6.85 8.33
C LEU A 106 -7.02 6.14 9.59
N PRO A 107 -6.09 5.19 9.43
CA PRO A 107 -5.57 4.40 10.56
C PRO A 107 -4.50 5.13 11.38
N THR A 108 -4.02 6.29 10.93
CA THR A 108 -2.86 6.94 11.54
C THR A 108 -3.25 7.76 12.76
N ILE A 109 -2.73 7.38 13.92
CA ILE A 109 -2.80 8.11 15.19
C ILE A 109 -1.44 8.05 15.88
N PRO A 110 -1.06 9.05 16.71
CA PRO A 110 0.28 9.11 17.31
C PRO A 110 0.65 7.93 18.22
N GLU A 111 -0.34 7.26 18.77
CA GLU A 111 -0.18 6.18 19.73
C GLU A 111 0.17 4.83 19.09
N VAL A 112 -0.01 4.68 17.77
CA VAL A 112 0.27 3.44 17.06
C VAL A 112 1.56 3.54 16.25
N PRO A 113 2.29 2.41 16.07
CA PRO A 113 3.50 2.40 15.26
C PRO A 113 3.15 2.59 13.77
N PHE A 114 3.77 3.56 13.13
CA PHE A 114 3.67 3.82 11.71
C PHE A 114 4.96 3.39 11.00
N GLY A 115 4.86 2.58 9.98
CA GLY A 115 6.00 2.15 9.19
C GLY A 115 5.70 0.92 8.36
N GLY A 116 6.55 0.66 7.37
CA GLY A 116 6.40 -0.40 6.40
C GLY A 116 7.25 -1.63 6.67
N VAL A 117 7.13 -2.57 5.76
CA VAL A 117 7.99 -3.74 5.59
C VAL A 117 8.46 -3.79 4.14
N LYS A 118 9.30 -4.76 3.79
CA LYS A 118 9.88 -4.87 2.44
C LYS A 118 10.62 -3.57 2.05
N GLU A 119 10.52 -3.13 0.80
CA GLU A 119 11.16 -1.88 0.33
C GLU A 119 10.51 -0.60 0.84
N SER A 120 9.35 -0.70 1.52
CA SER A 120 8.75 0.46 2.20
C SER A 120 9.50 0.89 3.45
N GLY A 121 10.55 0.18 3.83
CA GLY A 121 11.51 0.59 4.84
C GLY A 121 11.55 -0.27 6.09
N MET A 122 12.42 0.13 7.01
CA MET A 122 12.61 -0.46 8.33
C MET A 122 12.30 0.58 9.39
N GLY A 123 12.13 0.12 10.64
CA GLY A 123 11.80 1.00 11.76
C GLY A 123 10.34 1.38 11.85
N ARG A 124 10.01 2.16 12.86
CA ARG A 124 8.65 2.67 13.09
C ARG A 124 8.71 4.10 13.60
N GLU A 125 7.76 4.90 13.12
CA GLU A 125 7.46 6.23 13.67
C GLU A 125 6.31 6.15 14.66
N GLY A 126 6.17 7.14 15.53
CA GLY A 126 5.09 7.19 16.51
C GLY A 126 5.18 6.09 17.57
N SER A 127 4.21 6.07 18.48
CA SER A 127 4.16 5.13 19.61
C SER A 127 5.47 5.10 20.46
N ARG A 128 5.57 4.13 21.35
CA ARG A 128 6.83 3.87 22.10
C ARG A 128 7.96 3.33 21.20
N TYR A 129 7.61 2.66 20.10
CA TYR A 129 8.57 2.03 19.18
C TYR A 129 9.35 3.07 18.35
N GLY A 130 8.79 4.26 18.15
CA GLY A 130 9.47 5.32 17.41
C GLY A 130 10.77 5.83 18.05
N LEU A 131 11.04 5.50 19.31
CA LEU A 131 12.30 5.82 19.98
C LEU A 131 13.41 4.80 19.69
N ASP A 132 13.05 3.57 19.31
CA ASP A 132 14.00 2.45 19.19
C ASP A 132 15.09 2.76 18.14
N ASP A 133 14.73 3.45 17.06
CA ASP A 133 15.67 3.82 16.00
C ASP A 133 16.68 4.91 16.40
N TYR A 134 16.45 5.61 17.52
CA TYR A 134 17.31 6.67 18.04
C TYR A 134 18.11 6.22 19.27
N LEU A 135 17.93 4.99 19.74
CA LEU A 135 18.54 4.48 20.97
C LEU A 135 19.48 3.32 20.67
N ILE A 136 20.55 3.25 21.45
CA ILE A 136 21.49 2.13 21.44
C ILE A 136 21.43 1.42 22.78
N ILE A 137 21.06 0.15 22.77
CA ILE A 137 21.05 -0.68 23.97
C ILE A 137 22.49 -1.06 24.32
N LYS A 138 22.94 -0.70 25.53
CA LYS A 138 24.28 -1.06 26.04
C LYS A 138 24.15 -1.90 27.31
N TYR A 139 24.72 -3.09 27.28
CA TYR A 139 24.93 -3.90 28.47
C TYR A 139 26.25 -3.53 29.15
N ILE A 140 26.23 -3.29 30.44
CA ILE A 140 27.42 -3.05 31.28
C ILE A 140 27.41 -4.07 32.39
N SER A 141 28.49 -4.85 32.53
CA SER A 141 28.71 -5.76 33.64
C SER A 141 29.92 -5.26 34.43
N MET A 142 29.79 -5.19 35.76
CA MET A 142 30.84 -4.75 36.65
C MET A 142 31.01 -5.81 37.77
N GLY A 143 32.23 -6.25 37.98
CA GLY A 143 32.56 -7.20 39.05
C GLY A 143 33.84 -6.80 39.74
N GLY A 144 34.08 -7.37 40.93
CA GLY A 144 35.35 -7.23 41.63
C GLY A 144 35.57 -5.89 42.36
N ILE A 145 34.49 -5.16 42.71
CA ILE A 145 34.56 -3.97 43.56
C ILE A 145 34.29 -4.38 44.98
#